data_ae641457e8378cfaae7e768f2e74ce6c
#
_entry.id   ae641457e8378cfaae7e768f2e74ce6c
#
_cell.length_a   1.000
_cell.length_b   1.000
_cell.length_c   1.000
_cell.angle_alpha   90.00
_cell.angle_beta   90.00
_cell.angle_gamma   90.00
#
_symmetry.space_group_name_H-M   'P 1'
#
loop_
_entity.id
_entity.type
_entity.pdbx_description
1 polymer ?
#
loop_
_entity_poly.entity_id
_entity_poly.type
_entity_poly.pdbx_seq_one_letter_code
_entity_poly.pdbx_strand_id
1 'polypeptide(L)'
;MSSDDKINTAYNIDIKAQDQTPGAGLDSQLDPPANWTQLEFWDDDENPHLEEYEGRGLLKNKTVLITGGDSGIGRSVAILMAREGADITICYLPEEQEDADWTLEQIKKAGRKGHGIALNLRDDGSCKKAVEEHVQVHGKLNVLVNNASMQEVCEEHADIDMVSFHPKKDIRVVTNSS
;
A
#
# COMPACT_ATOMS: atom_id res chain seq x y z
N MET A 1 25.69 -8.05 -25.19
CA MET A 1 24.23 -7.90 -25.23
C MET A 1 23.95 -6.86 -26.30
N SER A 2 23.23 -7.22 -27.35
CA SER A 2 22.91 -6.36 -28.49
C SER A 2 21.99 -5.23 -28.01
N SER A 3 22.17 -4.01 -28.54
CA SER A 3 21.42 -2.79 -28.19
C SER A 3 19.97 -2.77 -28.69
N ASP A 4 19.43 -3.90 -29.13
CA ASP A 4 18.12 -3.98 -29.79
C ASP A 4 17.07 -4.80 -29.03
N ASP A 5 17.36 -5.31 -27.83
CA ASP A 5 16.34 -5.95 -26.99
C ASP A 5 15.53 -4.88 -26.25
N LYS A 6 14.67 -4.15 -26.97
CA LYS A 6 13.65 -3.31 -26.33
C LYS A 6 12.65 -4.22 -25.63
N ILE A 7 12.43 -3.96 -24.34
CA ILE A 7 11.34 -4.60 -23.60
C ILE A 7 10.02 -4.14 -24.25
N ASN A 8 9.25 -5.10 -24.77
CA ASN A 8 7.91 -4.82 -25.29
C ASN A 8 6.93 -4.86 -24.11
N THR A 9 6.39 -3.72 -23.72
CA THR A 9 5.47 -3.57 -22.58
C THR A 9 4.62 -2.32 -22.73
N ALA A 10 3.39 -2.36 -22.24
CA ALA A 10 2.50 -1.21 -22.17
C ALA A 10 2.84 -0.27 -20.98
N TYR A 11 3.65 -0.73 -20.02
CA TYR A 11 4.07 0.14 -18.92
C TYR A 11 5.12 1.15 -19.39
N ASN A 12 5.07 2.34 -18.83
CA ASN A 12 6.15 3.30 -19.01
C ASN A 12 7.37 2.85 -18.21
N ILE A 13 8.43 2.44 -18.91
CA ILE A 13 9.69 1.99 -18.31
C ILE A 13 10.80 3.04 -18.38
N ASP A 14 10.57 4.16 -19.05
CA ASP A 14 11.51 5.30 -19.10
C ASP A 14 11.30 6.21 -17.89
N ILE A 15 11.67 5.70 -16.73
CA ILE A 15 11.55 6.43 -15.46
C ILE A 15 12.85 7.16 -15.20
N LYS A 16 12.78 8.49 -15.19
CA LYS A 16 13.91 9.34 -14.80
C LYS A 16 14.21 9.22 -13.32
N ALA A 17 15.48 9.37 -12.95
CA ALA A 17 15.85 9.49 -11.54
C ALA A 17 15.07 10.65 -10.89
N GLN A 18 14.45 10.39 -9.77
CA GLN A 18 13.66 11.38 -9.02
C GLN A 18 14.33 11.59 -7.68
N ASP A 19 14.52 12.85 -7.29
CA ASP A 19 14.98 13.21 -5.96
C ASP A 19 13.83 12.97 -4.97
N GLN A 20 14.04 12.04 -4.07
CA GLN A 20 13.11 11.80 -2.97
C GLN A 20 13.46 12.73 -1.81
N THR A 21 12.49 13.47 -1.33
CA THR A 21 12.58 14.19 -0.05
C THR A 21 12.82 13.19 1.08
N PRO A 22 13.62 13.55 2.11
CA PRO A 22 13.80 12.68 3.27
C PRO A 22 12.43 12.30 3.88
N GLY A 23 12.18 11.00 3.97
CA GLY A 23 10.90 10.42 4.41
C GLY A 23 10.20 9.62 3.32
N ALA A 24 8.99 9.17 3.58
CA ALA A 24 8.15 8.56 2.57
C ALA A 24 7.75 9.64 1.56
N GLY A 25 8.11 9.45 0.28
CA GLY A 25 7.71 10.37 -0.79
C GLY A 25 6.18 10.34 -0.97
N LEU A 26 5.60 11.47 -1.34
CA LEU A 26 4.17 11.54 -1.68
C LEU A 26 3.94 11.00 -3.09
N ASP A 27 2.93 10.16 -3.25
CA ASP A 27 2.53 9.62 -4.56
C ASP A 27 2.19 10.70 -5.59
N SER A 28 1.68 11.84 -5.13
CA SER A 28 1.36 13.01 -5.97
C SER A 28 2.59 13.67 -6.61
N GLN A 29 3.79 13.36 -6.14
CA GLN A 29 5.06 13.90 -6.65
C GLN A 29 5.73 13.01 -7.70
N LEU A 30 5.17 11.84 -7.99
CA LEU A 30 5.73 10.90 -8.96
C LEU A 30 5.48 11.38 -10.40
N ASP A 31 6.54 11.39 -11.23
CA ASP A 31 6.49 11.64 -12.66
C ASP A 31 7.27 10.56 -13.44
N PRO A 32 6.65 9.68 -14.18
CA PRO A 32 5.19 9.55 -14.39
C PRO A 32 4.45 9.07 -13.12
N PRO A 33 3.14 9.33 -13.04
CA PRO A 33 2.32 8.81 -11.95
C PRO A 33 2.41 7.29 -11.84
N ALA A 34 2.37 6.78 -10.63
CA ALA A 34 2.37 5.33 -10.43
C ALA A 34 1.09 4.68 -10.97
N ASN A 35 1.24 3.49 -11.52
CA ASN A 35 0.14 2.65 -11.94
C ASN A 35 -0.28 1.72 -10.78
N TRP A 36 -1.45 1.98 -10.20
CA TRP A 36 -1.88 1.30 -8.98
C TRP A 36 -2.63 -0.01 -9.23
N THR A 37 -3.41 -0.07 -10.31
CA THR A 37 -4.47 -1.08 -10.45
C THR A 37 -4.64 -1.61 -11.85
N GLN A 38 -3.81 -1.19 -12.80
CA GLN A 38 -3.87 -1.68 -14.16
C GLN A 38 -2.93 -2.88 -14.33
N LEU A 39 -3.38 -3.84 -15.11
CA LEU A 39 -2.61 -5.01 -15.52
C LEU A 39 -2.32 -4.95 -17.01
N GLU A 40 -1.18 -5.47 -17.39
CA GLU A 40 -0.82 -5.61 -18.80
C GLU A 40 -1.50 -6.84 -19.40
N PHE A 41 -2.14 -6.63 -20.54
CA PHE A 41 -2.70 -7.65 -21.40
C PHE A 41 -2.09 -7.55 -22.80
N TRP A 42 -2.26 -8.59 -23.58
CA TRP A 42 -1.76 -8.69 -24.94
C TRP A 42 -2.90 -9.01 -25.87
N ASP A 43 -3.04 -8.26 -26.97
CA ASP A 43 -4.01 -8.57 -28.01
C ASP A 43 -3.55 -9.72 -28.92
N ASP A 44 -4.41 -10.13 -29.85
CA ASP A 44 -4.12 -11.22 -30.79
C ASP A 44 -2.98 -10.88 -31.77
N ASP A 45 -2.63 -9.60 -31.91
CA ASP A 45 -1.53 -9.08 -32.72
C ASP A 45 -0.24 -8.85 -31.90
N GLU A 46 -0.17 -9.39 -30.69
CA GLU A 46 0.97 -9.29 -29.78
C GLU A 46 1.31 -7.83 -29.33
N ASN A 47 0.32 -6.93 -29.29
CA ASN A 47 0.51 -5.60 -28.77
C ASN A 47 0.11 -5.54 -27.27
N PRO A 48 0.98 -5.04 -26.39
CA PRO A 48 0.65 -4.90 -24.99
C PRO A 48 -0.22 -3.66 -24.76
N HIS A 49 -1.23 -3.79 -23.87
CA HIS A 49 -2.07 -2.69 -23.41
C HIS A 49 -2.41 -2.84 -21.93
N LEU A 50 -2.79 -1.74 -21.29
CA LEU A 50 -3.14 -1.73 -19.87
C LEU A 50 -4.66 -1.69 -19.70
N GLU A 51 -5.17 -2.58 -18.86
CA GLU A 51 -6.57 -2.58 -18.44
C GLU A 51 -6.69 -2.51 -16.92
N GLU A 52 -7.75 -1.85 -16.46
CA GLU A 52 -8.08 -1.82 -15.04
C GLU A 52 -8.46 -3.21 -14.53
N TYR A 53 -7.84 -3.63 -13.42
CA TYR A 53 -8.20 -4.89 -12.80
C TYR A 53 -9.66 -4.88 -12.34
N GLU A 54 -10.43 -5.81 -12.85
CA GLU A 54 -11.80 -6.10 -12.38
C GLU A 54 -11.78 -7.25 -11.38
N GLY A 55 -12.29 -7.01 -10.18
CA GLY A 55 -12.35 -8.05 -9.15
C GLY A 55 -13.24 -9.23 -9.55
N ARG A 56 -12.94 -10.42 -9.03
CA ARG A 56 -13.70 -11.66 -9.23
C ARG A 56 -14.50 -12.09 -8.01
N GLY A 57 -14.52 -11.27 -6.96
CA GLY A 57 -15.25 -11.51 -5.72
C GLY A 57 -14.57 -12.47 -4.75
N LEU A 58 -13.25 -12.65 -4.85
CA LEU A 58 -12.48 -13.58 -4.00
C LEU A 58 -12.53 -13.22 -2.52
N LEU A 59 -12.75 -11.94 -2.21
CA LEU A 59 -12.82 -11.43 -0.83
C LEU A 59 -14.24 -10.97 -0.44
N LYS A 60 -15.27 -11.45 -1.13
CA LYS A 60 -16.65 -11.11 -0.80
C LYS A 60 -16.96 -11.41 0.67
N ASN A 61 -17.54 -10.41 1.36
CA ASN A 61 -17.87 -10.47 2.80
C ASN A 61 -16.67 -10.61 3.74
N LYS A 62 -15.47 -10.32 3.28
CA LYS A 62 -14.28 -10.20 4.12
C LYS A 62 -14.07 -8.77 4.55
N THR A 63 -13.35 -8.60 5.67
CA THR A 63 -12.92 -7.30 6.17
C THR A 63 -11.41 -7.32 6.33
N VAL A 64 -10.75 -6.26 5.90
CA VAL A 64 -9.30 -6.18 5.80
C VAL A 64 -8.80 -4.92 6.49
N LEU A 65 -7.79 -5.06 7.34
CA LEU A 65 -7.06 -3.96 7.95
C LEU A 65 -5.67 -3.88 7.30
N ILE A 66 -5.32 -2.71 6.78
CA ILE A 66 -4.06 -2.47 6.07
C ILE A 66 -3.31 -1.33 6.76
N THR A 67 -2.10 -1.56 7.18
CA THR A 67 -1.23 -0.51 7.72
C THR A 67 -0.46 0.18 6.59
N GLY A 68 -0.40 1.53 6.58
CA GLY A 68 0.17 2.30 5.46
C GLY A 68 -0.62 2.06 4.17
N GLY A 69 -1.95 2.13 4.26
CA GLY A 69 -2.86 1.87 3.14
C GLY A 69 -3.21 3.11 2.32
N ASP A 70 -2.66 4.24 2.65
CA ASP A 70 -2.88 5.56 2.06
C ASP A 70 -2.12 5.75 0.74
N SER A 71 -0.95 5.13 0.61
CA SER A 71 -0.01 5.37 -0.49
C SER A 71 0.72 4.10 -0.94
N GLY A 72 1.44 4.18 -2.04
CA GLY A 72 2.32 3.13 -2.54
C GLY A 72 1.67 1.75 -2.68
N ILE A 73 2.38 0.73 -2.23
CA ILE A 73 1.93 -0.67 -2.28
C ILE A 73 0.66 -0.87 -1.46
N GLY A 74 0.57 -0.24 -0.26
CA GLY A 74 -0.61 -0.34 0.60
C GLY A 74 -1.88 0.18 -0.06
N ARG A 75 -1.81 1.30 -0.77
CA ARG A 75 -2.89 1.86 -1.59
C ARG A 75 -3.37 0.87 -2.66
N SER A 76 -2.43 0.33 -3.44
CA SER A 76 -2.75 -0.67 -4.48
C SER A 76 -3.46 -1.88 -3.89
N VAL A 77 -2.94 -2.42 -2.80
CA VAL A 77 -3.55 -3.56 -2.09
C VAL A 77 -4.95 -3.22 -1.60
N ALA A 78 -5.16 -2.02 -1.02
CA ALA A 78 -6.46 -1.58 -0.53
C ALA A 78 -7.51 -1.53 -1.65
N ILE A 79 -7.16 -0.94 -2.79
CA ILE A 79 -8.07 -0.80 -3.94
C ILE A 79 -8.37 -2.17 -4.57
N LEU A 80 -7.35 -3.00 -4.81
CA LEU A 80 -7.52 -4.32 -5.41
C LEU A 80 -8.35 -5.24 -4.52
N MET A 81 -8.12 -5.25 -3.21
CA MET A 81 -8.91 -6.02 -2.26
C MET A 81 -10.35 -5.51 -2.16
N ALA A 82 -10.58 -4.20 -2.29
CA ALA A 82 -11.92 -3.65 -2.38
C ALA A 82 -12.65 -4.11 -3.65
N ARG A 83 -11.96 -4.13 -4.81
CA ARG A 83 -12.51 -4.67 -6.07
C ARG A 83 -12.84 -6.17 -5.95
N GLU A 84 -12.08 -6.91 -5.16
CA GLU A 84 -12.39 -8.31 -4.82
C GLU A 84 -13.56 -8.49 -3.84
N GLY A 85 -14.15 -7.40 -3.37
CA GLY A 85 -15.36 -7.42 -2.57
C GLY A 85 -15.17 -7.30 -1.06
N ALA A 86 -13.98 -6.95 -0.59
CA ALA A 86 -13.71 -6.72 0.83
C ALA A 86 -14.11 -5.30 1.28
N ASP A 87 -14.49 -5.18 2.55
CA ASP A 87 -14.54 -3.89 3.26
C ASP A 87 -13.18 -3.60 3.89
N ILE A 88 -12.69 -2.38 3.76
CA ILE A 88 -11.30 -2.04 4.02
C ILE A 88 -11.19 -1.00 5.13
N THR A 89 -10.26 -1.22 6.04
CA THR A 89 -9.71 -0.18 6.93
C THR A 89 -8.25 0.07 6.55
N ILE A 90 -7.88 1.34 6.42
CA ILE A 90 -6.48 1.76 6.25
C ILE A 90 -6.00 2.52 7.48
N CYS A 91 -4.77 2.25 7.93
CA CYS A 91 -4.07 3.07 8.91
C CYS A 91 -3.01 3.90 8.20
N TYR A 92 -2.88 5.17 8.58
CA TYR A 92 -1.97 6.13 7.97
C TYR A 92 -1.52 7.17 8.99
N LEU A 93 -0.45 7.93 8.69
CA LEU A 93 -0.02 9.01 9.56
C LEU A 93 -0.95 10.23 9.41
N PRO A 94 -1.24 11.00 10.49
CA PRO A 94 -2.16 12.14 10.42
C PRO A 94 -1.82 13.16 9.34
N GLU A 95 -0.54 13.32 9.00
CA GLU A 95 -0.05 14.21 7.94
C GLU A 95 -0.35 13.71 6.52
N GLU A 96 -0.70 12.43 6.36
CA GLU A 96 -0.99 11.79 5.07
C GLU A 96 -2.50 11.73 4.76
N GLN A 97 -3.30 12.58 5.41
CA GLN A 97 -4.77 12.59 5.30
C GLN A 97 -5.27 12.71 3.85
N GLU A 98 -4.63 13.55 3.04
CA GLU A 98 -5.03 13.77 1.64
C GLU A 98 -4.90 12.50 0.80
N ASP A 99 -3.79 11.77 0.95
CA ASP A 99 -3.55 10.49 0.29
C ASP A 99 -4.54 9.42 0.76
N ALA A 100 -4.82 9.40 2.06
CA ALA A 100 -5.81 8.49 2.64
C ALA A 100 -7.22 8.76 2.12
N ASP A 101 -7.64 10.02 2.02
CA ASP A 101 -8.95 10.41 1.49
C ASP A 101 -9.12 9.95 0.04
N TRP A 102 -8.08 10.13 -0.77
CA TRP A 102 -8.09 9.66 -2.16
C TRP A 102 -8.26 8.13 -2.22
N THR A 103 -7.51 7.38 -1.42
CA THR A 103 -7.59 5.91 -1.36
C THR A 103 -8.98 5.45 -0.91
N LEU A 104 -9.55 6.08 0.12
CA LEU A 104 -10.90 5.78 0.61
C LEU A 104 -11.97 6.07 -0.45
N GLU A 105 -11.79 7.10 -1.26
CA GLU A 105 -12.68 7.38 -2.39
C GLU A 105 -12.63 6.26 -3.45
N GLN A 106 -11.45 5.72 -3.77
CA GLN A 106 -11.34 4.60 -4.71
C GLN A 106 -12.01 3.32 -4.15
N ILE A 107 -11.85 3.03 -2.86
CA ILE A 107 -12.55 1.93 -2.19
C ILE A 107 -14.07 2.09 -2.31
N LYS A 108 -14.58 3.31 -2.10
CA LYS A 108 -15.99 3.65 -2.27
C LYS A 108 -16.45 3.49 -3.72
N LYS A 109 -15.63 3.88 -4.71
CA LYS A 109 -15.92 3.66 -6.15
C LYS A 109 -16.01 2.17 -6.50
N ALA A 110 -15.27 1.31 -5.82
CA ALA A 110 -15.40 -0.14 -5.91
C ALA A 110 -16.67 -0.70 -5.22
N GLY A 111 -17.54 0.17 -4.70
CA GLY A 111 -18.79 -0.21 -4.03
C GLY A 111 -18.58 -0.83 -2.64
N ARG A 112 -17.42 -0.58 -2.01
CA ARG A 112 -17.09 -1.17 -0.71
C ARG A 112 -17.02 -0.11 0.39
N LYS A 113 -17.11 -0.58 1.65
CA LYS A 113 -16.98 0.28 2.83
C LYS A 113 -15.51 0.49 3.12
N GLY A 114 -15.06 1.75 3.06
CA GLY A 114 -13.74 2.20 3.49
C GLY A 114 -13.80 2.86 4.86
N HIS A 115 -12.80 2.66 5.70
CA HIS A 115 -12.60 3.35 6.98
C HIS A 115 -11.14 3.75 7.12
N GLY A 116 -10.88 4.99 7.53
CA GLY A 116 -9.54 5.53 7.73
C GLY A 116 -9.25 5.72 9.20
N ILE A 117 -8.06 5.33 9.66
CA ILE A 117 -7.59 5.53 11.03
C ILE A 117 -6.27 6.29 10.98
N ALA A 118 -6.31 7.57 11.33
CA ALA A 118 -5.12 8.41 11.44
C ALA A 118 -4.42 8.12 12.78
N LEU A 119 -3.26 7.43 12.73
CA LEU A 119 -2.49 7.11 13.91
C LEU A 119 -1.03 6.76 13.57
N ASN A 120 -0.12 7.04 14.50
CA ASN A 120 1.25 6.56 14.39
C ASN A 120 1.37 5.18 15.06
N LEU A 121 1.70 4.15 14.28
CA LEU A 121 1.84 2.77 14.79
C LEU A 121 3.01 2.58 15.77
N ARG A 122 3.93 3.55 15.85
CA ARG A 122 5.03 3.55 16.82
C ARG A 122 4.57 3.92 18.23
N ASP A 123 3.40 4.55 18.35
CA ASP A 123 2.88 4.97 19.65
C ASP A 123 2.30 3.79 20.42
N ASP A 124 2.45 3.84 21.75
CA ASP A 124 1.97 2.81 22.64
C ASP A 124 0.46 2.59 22.49
N GLY A 125 0.08 1.34 22.26
CA GLY A 125 -1.33 0.94 22.15
C GLY A 125 -1.98 1.23 20.79
N SER A 126 -1.30 1.92 19.86
CA SER A 126 -1.86 2.24 18.53
C SER A 126 -2.25 1.01 17.74
N CYS A 127 -1.44 -0.04 17.74
CA CYS A 127 -1.77 -1.29 17.04
C CYS A 127 -3.06 -1.92 17.61
N LYS A 128 -3.20 -1.91 18.94
CA LYS A 128 -4.41 -2.41 19.61
C LYS A 128 -5.63 -1.56 19.24
N LYS A 129 -5.49 -0.24 19.30
CA LYS A 129 -6.54 0.71 18.93
C LYS A 129 -6.99 0.51 17.47
N ALA A 130 -6.05 0.32 16.54
CA ALA A 130 -6.37 0.07 15.13
C ALA A 130 -7.25 -1.17 14.94
N VAL A 131 -6.90 -2.28 15.62
CA VAL A 131 -7.69 -3.52 15.55
C VAL A 131 -9.06 -3.36 16.22
N GLU A 132 -9.12 -2.73 17.38
CA GLU A 132 -10.38 -2.50 18.11
C GLU A 132 -11.35 -1.64 17.29
N GLU A 133 -10.85 -0.54 16.70
CA GLU A 133 -11.64 0.36 15.89
C GLU A 133 -12.11 -0.33 14.58
N HIS A 134 -11.22 -1.10 13.93
CA HIS A 134 -11.61 -1.92 12.78
C HIS A 134 -12.76 -2.87 13.11
N VAL A 135 -12.65 -3.61 14.24
CA VAL A 135 -13.69 -4.55 14.67
C VAL A 135 -14.97 -3.82 15.04
N GLN A 136 -14.88 -2.65 15.65
CA GLN A 136 -16.06 -1.82 15.96
C GLN A 136 -16.81 -1.40 14.69
N VAL A 137 -16.08 -1.06 13.61
CA VAL A 137 -16.68 -0.58 12.35
C VAL A 137 -17.21 -1.72 11.49
N HIS A 138 -16.49 -2.85 11.42
CA HIS A 138 -16.77 -3.95 10.49
C HIS A 138 -17.26 -5.24 11.18
N GLY A 139 -17.23 -5.30 12.50
CA GLY A 139 -17.69 -6.45 13.30
C GLY A 139 -16.70 -7.60 13.42
N LYS A 140 -15.69 -7.67 12.56
CA LYS A 140 -14.69 -8.75 12.53
C LYS A 140 -13.44 -8.31 11.78
N LEU A 141 -12.33 -9.02 11.98
CA LEU A 141 -11.10 -8.91 11.20
C LEU A 141 -10.81 -10.24 10.51
N ASN A 142 -10.78 -10.27 9.19
CA ASN A 142 -10.48 -11.48 8.42
C ASN A 142 -9.05 -11.49 7.87
N VAL A 143 -8.52 -10.33 7.49
CA VAL A 143 -7.18 -10.20 6.92
C VAL A 143 -6.49 -8.98 7.54
N LEU A 144 -5.24 -9.16 7.95
CA LEU A 144 -4.35 -8.09 8.36
C LEU A 144 -3.19 -8.02 7.37
N VAL A 145 -2.99 -6.84 6.78
CA VAL A 145 -1.86 -6.53 5.90
C VAL A 145 -0.91 -5.60 6.64
N ASN A 146 0.23 -6.13 7.08
CA ASN A 146 1.31 -5.36 7.68
C ASN A 146 2.18 -4.80 6.55
N ASN A 147 1.85 -3.60 6.07
CA ASN A 147 2.56 -2.93 4.98
C ASN A 147 3.31 -1.68 5.46
N ALA A 148 2.85 -1.00 6.50
CA ALA A 148 3.54 0.17 7.02
C ALA A 148 5.01 -0.15 7.32
N SER A 149 5.91 0.69 6.80
CA SER A 149 7.34 0.60 7.04
C SER A 149 7.93 1.99 7.22
N MET A 150 9.07 2.05 7.87
CA MET A 150 9.89 3.26 7.97
C MET A 150 11.33 2.88 7.65
N GLN A 151 11.97 3.70 6.84
CA GLN A 151 13.37 3.54 6.49
C GLN A 151 14.16 4.71 7.07
N GLU A 152 15.18 4.41 7.86
CA GLU A 152 16.20 5.36 8.28
C GLU A 152 17.46 5.16 7.42
N VAL A 153 17.93 6.23 6.80
CA VAL A 153 19.15 6.20 5.98
C VAL A 153 20.31 6.57 6.88
N CYS A 154 21.27 5.65 7.05
CA CYS A 154 22.55 5.93 7.67
C CYS A 154 23.60 5.99 6.56
N GLU A 155 24.35 7.11 6.46
CA GLU A 155 25.41 7.29 5.45
C GLU A 155 26.62 6.41 5.73
N GLU A 156 26.95 6.17 7.00
CA GLU A 156 28.06 5.33 7.43
C GLU A 156 27.58 4.11 8.23
N HIS A 157 28.09 2.94 7.93
CA HIS A 157 27.74 1.70 8.64
C HIS A 157 28.08 1.76 10.14
N ALA A 158 29.06 2.58 10.54
CA ALA A 158 29.45 2.79 11.92
C ALA A 158 28.42 3.61 12.73
N ASP A 159 27.58 4.35 12.04
CA ASP A 159 26.56 5.23 12.66
C ASP A 159 25.21 4.53 12.82
N ILE A 160 25.11 3.26 12.41
CA ILE A 160 23.90 2.43 12.65
C ILE A 160 23.80 2.22 14.16
N ASP A 161 22.99 3.03 14.81
CA ASP A 161 22.67 2.83 16.22
C ASP A 161 21.76 1.61 16.39
N MET A 162 22.19 0.66 17.21
CA MET A 162 21.39 -0.52 17.56
C MET A 162 20.06 -0.14 18.24
N VAL A 163 19.95 1.09 18.77
CA VAL A 163 18.69 1.65 19.30
C VAL A 163 17.72 2.02 18.17
N SER A 164 18.25 2.48 17.04
CA SER A 164 17.45 2.73 15.82
C SER A 164 16.98 1.41 15.18
N PHE A 165 17.79 0.36 15.31
CA PHE A 165 17.47 -0.99 14.82
C PHE A 165 16.44 -1.71 15.70
N HIS A 166 16.31 -1.26 16.96
CA HIS A 166 15.28 -1.72 17.89
C HIS A 166 14.38 -0.53 18.23
N PRO A 167 13.49 -0.13 17.34
CA PRO A 167 12.47 0.84 17.71
C PRO A 167 11.80 0.31 18.97
N LYS A 168 11.65 1.17 19.95
CA LYS A 168 11.24 0.79 21.32
C LYS A 168 9.93 -0.01 21.41
N LYS A 169 9.29 -0.33 20.29
CA LYS A 169 8.23 -1.36 20.17
C LYS A 169 8.10 -1.84 18.73
N ASP A 170 8.43 -3.05 18.57
CA ASP A 170 8.35 -3.98 17.49
C ASP A 170 7.06 -3.90 16.65
N ILE A 171 7.16 -3.51 15.39
CA ILE A 171 6.33 -4.11 14.36
C ILE A 171 6.97 -5.46 14.06
N ARG A 172 6.62 -6.51 14.81
CA ARG A 172 7.04 -7.87 14.49
C ARG A 172 6.20 -8.36 13.34
N VAL A 173 6.84 -8.60 12.21
CA VAL A 173 6.28 -9.48 11.18
C VAL A 173 6.21 -10.88 11.79
N VAL A 174 5.04 -11.27 12.28
CA VAL A 174 4.80 -12.64 12.67
C VAL A 174 4.49 -13.43 11.39
N THR A 175 5.50 -14.03 10.80
CA THR A 175 5.30 -15.07 9.79
C THR A 175 4.87 -16.32 10.55
N ASN A 176 3.60 -16.67 10.51
CA ASN A 176 3.14 -18.01 10.91
C ASN A 176 3.66 -19.01 9.87
N SER A 177 4.79 -19.64 10.18
CA SER A 177 5.20 -20.90 9.56
C SER A 177 4.62 -22.05 10.38
N SER A 178 3.59 -22.69 9.86
CA SER A 178 3.18 -24.03 10.20
C SER A 178 2.54 -24.68 8.99
#